data_6a65af8f23e336a2da396db4b0e15aeb
#
_entry.id   6a65af8f23e336a2da396db4b0e15aeb
#
_cell.length_a   1.000
_cell.length_b   1.000
_cell.length_c   1.000
_cell.angle_alpha   90.00
_cell.angle_beta   90.00
_cell.angle_gamma   90.00
#
_symmetry.space_group_name_H-M   'P 1'
#
loop_
_entity.id
_entity.type
_entity.pdbx_description
1 polymer ?
#
loop_
_entity_poly.entity_id
_entity_poly.type
_entity_poly.pdbx_seq_one_letter_code
_entity_poly.pdbx_strand_id
1 'polypeptide(L)'
;GWFVLAVLAGGALLLTMFFLRPKPASAELDGFAQCLADKEITMYGAAWCVHCKNEKAAFGSSFRLVPYVECPDNIKLCTDKGVNGYPTWFFPDGRKFEGEQGIKRLSELSGCPLVATSTPAALE
;
A
#
# COMPACT_ATOMS: atom_id res chain seq x y z
N GLY A 1 -50.56 12.52 3.62
CA GLY A 1 -50.64 11.43 3.22
C GLY A 1 -49.53 10.45 2.80
N TRP A 2 -49.87 9.58 1.93
CA TRP A 2 -48.95 8.48 1.47
C TRP A 2 -47.69 8.99 0.83
N PHE A 3 -47.74 10.09 0.12
CA PHE A 3 -46.57 10.69 -0.55
C PHE A 3 -45.51 11.19 0.44
N VAL A 4 -45.92 11.70 1.58
CA VAL A 4 -45.02 12.19 2.64
C VAL A 4 -44.29 11.01 3.27
N LEU A 5 -44.97 9.91 3.51
CA LEU A 5 -44.39 8.68 4.06
C LEU A 5 -43.40 8.04 3.08
N ALA A 6 -43.70 8.05 1.79
CA ALA A 6 -42.79 7.51 0.74
C ALA A 6 -41.52 8.35 0.62
N VAL A 7 -41.60 9.67 0.71
CA VAL A 7 -40.43 10.56 0.65
C VAL A 7 -39.54 10.39 1.90
N LEU A 8 -40.14 10.23 3.09
CA LEU A 8 -39.39 10.00 4.32
C LEU A 8 -38.69 8.62 4.33
N ALA A 9 -39.37 7.58 3.83
CA ALA A 9 -38.80 6.25 3.71
C ALA A 9 -37.66 6.21 2.68
N GLY A 10 -37.81 6.88 1.52
CA GLY A 10 -36.78 7.01 0.50
C GLY A 10 -35.57 7.80 0.99
N GLY A 11 -35.80 8.89 1.73
CA GLY A 11 -34.72 9.69 2.32
C GLY A 11 -33.92 8.92 3.37
N ALA A 12 -34.60 8.16 4.23
CA ALA A 12 -33.93 7.32 5.24
C ALA A 12 -33.09 6.22 4.60
N LEU A 13 -33.59 5.59 3.52
CA LEU A 13 -32.86 4.55 2.79
C LEU A 13 -31.61 5.10 2.12
N LEU A 14 -31.69 6.27 1.53
CA LEU A 14 -30.53 6.93 0.90
C LEU A 14 -29.49 7.36 1.94
N LEU A 15 -29.91 7.84 3.11
CA LEU A 15 -28.99 8.18 4.20
C LEU A 15 -28.28 6.93 4.75
N THR A 16 -29.00 5.83 4.95
CA THR A 16 -28.39 4.60 5.46
C THR A 16 -27.39 4.02 4.47
N MET A 17 -27.67 4.09 3.15
CA MET A 17 -26.71 3.67 2.14
C MET A 17 -25.47 4.56 2.09
N PHE A 18 -25.59 5.84 2.41
CA PHE A 18 -24.46 6.76 2.50
C PHE A 18 -23.54 6.44 3.69
N PHE A 19 -24.12 6.10 4.84
CA PHE A 19 -23.34 5.74 6.03
C PHE A 19 -22.78 4.32 6.01
N LEU A 20 -23.36 3.43 5.20
CA LEU A 20 -22.89 2.04 5.03
C LEU A 20 -21.93 1.87 3.86
N ARG A 21 -21.49 2.96 3.21
CA ARG A 21 -20.43 2.86 2.22
C ARG A 21 -19.19 2.29 2.90
N PRO A 22 -18.64 1.15 2.41
CA PRO A 22 -17.37 0.70 2.93
C PRO A 22 -16.38 1.85 2.78
N LYS A 23 -15.71 2.18 3.87
CA LYS A 23 -14.60 3.12 3.84
C LYS A 23 -13.68 2.67 2.69
N PRO A 24 -13.34 3.51 1.71
CA PRO A 24 -12.39 3.12 0.68
C PRO A 24 -11.15 2.58 1.39
N ALA A 25 -10.69 1.41 0.97
CA ALA A 25 -9.48 0.80 1.52
C ALA A 25 -8.46 1.91 1.65
N SER A 26 -8.02 2.16 2.88
CA SER A 26 -7.44 3.45 3.23
C SER A 26 -6.21 3.73 2.37
N ALA A 27 -6.26 4.78 1.58
CA ALA A 27 -5.10 5.36 0.91
C ALA A 27 -4.13 6.03 1.92
N GLU A 28 -4.23 5.66 3.20
CA GLU A 28 -3.44 6.23 4.29
C GLU A 28 -1.94 6.03 4.07
N LEU A 29 -1.56 4.96 3.39
CA LEU A 29 -0.17 4.64 3.08
C LEU A 29 0.26 5.07 1.66
N ASP A 30 -0.58 5.77 0.91
CA ASP A 30 -0.23 6.21 -0.45
C ASP A 30 1.02 7.09 -0.46
N GLY A 31 1.12 8.05 0.44
CA GLY A 31 2.31 8.90 0.56
C GLY A 31 3.57 8.11 0.90
N PHE A 32 3.46 7.14 1.79
CA PHE A 32 4.55 6.24 2.15
C PHE A 32 4.99 5.37 0.96
N ALA A 33 4.03 4.72 0.29
CA ALA A 33 4.29 3.89 -0.87
C ALA A 33 4.90 4.71 -2.03
N GLN A 34 4.40 5.91 -2.27
CA GLN A 34 4.97 6.82 -3.26
C GLN A 34 6.41 7.24 -2.90
N CYS A 35 6.68 7.48 -1.63
CA CYS A 35 8.04 7.77 -1.17
C CYS A 35 9.00 6.61 -1.46
N LEU A 36 8.57 5.36 -1.23
CA LEU A 36 9.37 4.19 -1.61
C LEU A 36 9.63 4.15 -3.12
N ALA A 37 8.62 4.43 -3.94
CA ALA A 37 8.74 4.49 -5.39
C ALA A 37 9.71 5.59 -5.84
N ASP A 38 9.60 6.78 -5.29
CA ASP A 38 10.47 7.92 -5.60
C ASP A 38 11.94 7.62 -5.25
N LYS A 39 12.16 6.81 -4.23
CA LYS A 39 13.48 6.32 -3.82
C LYS A 39 13.93 5.05 -4.54
N GLU A 40 13.14 4.56 -5.50
CA GLU A 40 13.42 3.34 -6.27
C GLU A 40 13.63 2.09 -5.39
N ILE A 41 12.94 2.04 -4.26
CA ILE A 41 12.96 0.89 -3.36
C ILE A 41 11.95 -0.14 -3.88
N THR A 42 12.42 -1.33 -4.22
CA THR A 42 11.64 -2.33 -4.95
C THR A 42 11.52 -3.62 -4.15
N MET A 43 10.31 -4.17 -4.11
CA MET A 43 10.05 -5.49 -3.56
C MET A 43 10.09 -6.55 -4.66
N TYR A 44 10.87 -7.59 -4.44
CA TYR A 44 10.93 -8.77 -5.29
C TYR A 44 10.23 -9.92 -4.59
N GLY A 45 9.27 -10.53 -5.25
CA GLY A 45 8.46 -11.57 -4.62
C GLY A 45 7.79 -12.51 -5.60
N ALA A 46 6.83 -13.26 -5.09
CA ALA A 46 6.00 -14.19 -5.85
C ALA A 46 4.56 -14.14 -5.35
N ALA A 47 3.61 -14.24 -6.27
CA ALA A 47 2.18 -14.14 -5.97
C ALA A 47 1.70 -15.24 -5.00
N TRP A 48 2.32 -16.42 -5.04
CA TRP A 48 1.98 -17.56 -4.19
C TRP A 48 2.67 -17.54 -2.81
N CYS A 49 3.62 -16.65 -2.59
CA CYS A 49 4.38 -16.57 -1.34
C CYS A 49 3.54 -15.94 -0.23
N VAL A 50 3.37 -16.65 0.89
CA VAL A 50 2.55 -16.17 2.02
C VAL A 50 3.14 -14.91 2.65
N HIS A 51 4.45 -14.81 2.79
CA HIS A 51 5.12 -13.63 3.36
C HIS A 51 5.00 -12.41 2.43
N CYS A 52 5.01 -12.61 1.11
CA CYS A 52 4.73 -11.56 0.14
C CYS A 52 3.28 -11.07 0.24
N LYS A 53 2.34 -11.98 0.39
CA LYS A 53 0.92 -11.64 0.59
C LYS A 53 0.72 -10.82 1.85
N ASN A 54 1.38 -11.19 2.95
CA ASN A 54 1.33 -10.46 4.20
C ASN A 54 1.91 -9.04 4.06
N GLU A 55 3.04 -8.91 3.40
CA GLU A 55 3.68 -7.61 3.13
C GLU A 55 2.75 -6.71 2.30
N LYS A 56 2.22 -7.24 1.19
CA LYS A 56 1.24 -6.53 0.34
C LYS A 56 -0.01 -6.12 1.13
N ALA A 57 -0.54 -7.02 1.96
CA ALA A 57 -1.72 -6.75 2.78
C ALA A 57 -1.48 -5.62 3.79
N ALA A 58 -0.27 -5.50 4.32
CA ALA A 58 0.09 -4.41 5.23
C ALA A 58 -0.02 -3.02 4.56
N PHE A 59 0.24 -2.93 3.27
CA PHE A 59 0.03 -1.71 2.48
C PHE A 59 -1.43 -1.49 2.07
N GLY A 60 -2.22 -2.57 2.00
CA GLY A 60 -3.56 -2.51 1.46
C GLY A 60 -3.57 -2.01 0.01
N SER A 61 -4.50 -1.11 -0.32
CA SER A 61 -4.59 -0.53 -1.67
C SER A 61 -3.38 0.31 -2.08
N SER A 62 -2.60 0.78 -1.12
CA SER A 62 -1.40 1.58 -1.37
C SER A 62 -0.26 0.78 -2.00
N PHE A 63 -0.32 -0.55 -1.95
CA PHE A 63 0.69 -1.40 -2.59
C PHE A 63 0.77 -1.19 -4.11
N ARG A 64 -0.30 -0.75 -4.76
CA ARG A 64 -0.30 -0.40 -6.20
C ARG A 64 0.78 0.62 -6.58
N LEU A 65 1.25 1.42 -5.62
CA LEU A 65 2.29 2.44 -5.82
C LEU A 65 3.70 1.91 -5.51
N VAL A 66 3.82 0.76 -4.86
CA VAL A 66 5.11 0.16 -4.52
C VAL A 66 5.72 -0.49 -5.76
N PRO A 67 6.98 -0.19 -6.10
CA PRO A 67 7.70 -0.92 -7.14
C PRO A 67 7.80 -2.40 -6.78
N TYR A 68 7.31 -3.26 -7.67
CA TYR A 68 7.26 -4.69 -7.44
C TYR A 68 7.67 -5.50 -8.67
N VAL A 69 8.42 -6.56 -8.43
CA VAL A 69 8.80 -7.54 -9.46
C VAL A 69 8.29 -8.91 -9.07
N GLU A 70 7.45 -9.50 -9.92
CA GLU A 70 7.01 -10.90 -9.84
C GLU A 70 8.12 -11.80 -10.37
N CYS A 71 8.89 -12.43 -9.46
CA CYS A 71 10.05 -13.21 -9.83
C CYS A 71 9.75 -14.46 -10.70
N PRO A 72 8.64 -15.19 -10.49
CA PRO A 72 8.28 -16.29 -11.40
C PRO A 72 8.13 -15.88 -12.87
N ASP A 73 7.75 -14.62 -13.12
CA ASP A 73 7.65 -14.05 -14.48
C ASP A 73 8.97 -13.39 -14.95
N ASN A 74 9.93 -13.23 -14.04
CA ASN A 74 11.19 -12.52 -14.28
C ASN A 74 12.40 -13.28 -13.68
N ILE A 75 12.48 -14.57 -13.92
CA ILE A 75 13.45 -15.49 -13.29
C ILE A 75 14.89 -14.99 -13.45
N LYS A 76 15.28 -14.62 -14.68
CA LYS A 76 16.64 -14.15 -14.94
C LYS A 76 16.96 -12.86 -14.17
N LEU A 77 16.06 -11.90 -14.18
CA LEU A 77 16.25 -10.64 -13.47
C LEU A 77 16.44 -10.88 -11.96
N CYS A 78 15.59 -11.70 -11.37
CA CYS A 78 15.66 -11.99 -9.93
C CYS A 78 16.92 -12.79 -9.57
N THR A 79 17.33 -13.75 -10.42
CA THR A 79 18.57 -14.50 -10.23
C THR A 79 19.79 -13.58 -10.31
N ASP A 80 19.85 -12.73 -11.33
CA ASP A 80 20.96 -11.79 -11.54
C ASP A 80 21.04 -10.75 -10.41
N LYS A 81 19.90 -10.37 -9.83
CA LYS A 81 19.83 -9.50 -8.65
C LYS A 81 20.25 -10.17 -7.34
N GLY A 82 20.34 -11.49 -7.32
CA GLY A 82 20.67 -12.24 -6.11
C GLY A 82 19.49 -12.39 -5.16
N VAL A 83 18.27 -12.50 -5.69
CA VAL A 83 17.08 -12.82 -4.89
C VAL A 83 17.13 -14.30 -4.51
N ASN A 84 17.29 -14.60 -3.24
CA ASN A 84 17.37 -15.97 -2.70
C ASN A 84 16.12 -16.40 -1.94
N GLY A 85 15.28 -15.47 -1.58
CA GLY A 85 14.04 -15.71 -0.84
C GLY A 85 13.02 -14.61 -1.10
N TYR A 86 11.77 -14.84 -0.71
CA TYR A 86 10.67 -13.93 -0.94
C TYR A 86 9.97 -13.53 0.37
N PRO A 87 9.58 -12.26 0.51
CA PRO A 87 9.98 -11.12 -0.32
C PRO A 87 11.43 -10.71 -0.06
N THR A 88 12.04 -10.03 -1.02
CA THR A 88 13.31 -9.33 -0.83
C THR A 88 13.15 -7.87 -1.26
N TRP A 89 13.53 -6.97 -0.40
CA TRP A 89 13.53 -5.53 -0.66
C TRP A 89 14.92 -5.07 -1.08
N PHE A 90 15.01 -4.42 -2.23
CA PHE A 90 16.25 -3.81 -2.72
C PHE A 90 16.18 -2.30 -2.66
N PHE A 91 17.27 -1.72 -2.16
CA PHE A 91 17.50 -0.30 -2.10
C PHE A 91 18.54 0.10 -3.15
N PRO A 92 18.44 1.29 -3.77
CA PRO A 92 19.41 1.72 -4.80
C PRO A 92 20.84 1.81 -4.31
N ASP A 93 21.05 1.99 -3.02
CA ASP A 93 22.38 2.04 -2.37
C ASP A 93 23.03 0.65 -2.18
N GLY A 94 22.37 -0.42 -2.65
CA GLY A 94 22.86 -1.79 -2.58
C GLY A 94 22.40 -2.56 -1.34
N ARG A 95 21.70 -1.94 -0.40
CA ARG A 95 21.13 -2.66 0.74
C ARG A 95 20.03 -3.62 0.28
N LYS A 96 20.01 -4.77 0.89
CA LYS A 96 19.08 -5.85 0.60
C LYS A 96 18.52 -6.43 1.91
N PHE A 97 17.20 -6.58 1.98
CA PHE A 97 16.53 -7.12 3.15
C PHE A 97 15.58 -8.25 2.75
N GLU A 98 15.85 -9.46 3.20
CA GLU A 98 15.01 -10.63 2.96
C GLU A 98 13.93 -10.77 4.02
N GLY A 99 12.76 -11.26 3.59
CA GLY A 99 11.60 -11.52 4.45
C GLY A 99 10.69 -10.32 4.64
N GLU A 100 9.62 -10.56 5.37
CA GLU A 100 8.67 -9.52 5.74
C GLU A 100 9.38 -8.46 6.60
N GLN A 101 9.32 -7.22 6.18
CA GLN A 101 9.87 -6.11 6.93
C GLN A 101 8.78 -5.41 7.76
N GLY A 102 7.57 -5.32 7.21
CA GLY A 102 6.48 -4.56 7.77
C GLY A 102 6.65 -3.05 7.57
N ILE A 103 5.55 -2.33 7.69
CA ILE A 103 5.48 -0.90 7.37
C ILE A 103 6.42 -0.06 8.26
N LYS A 104 6.43 -0.34 9.57
CA LYS A 104 7.25 0.43 10.50
C LYS A 104 8.75 0.29 10.19
N ARG A 105 9.22 -0.94 9.98
CA ARG A 105 10.62 -1.18 9.67
C ARG A 105 11.02 -0.61 8.32
N LEU A 106 10.16 -0.74 7.30
CA LEU A 106 10.41 -0.12 6.00
C LEU A 106 10.50 1.39 6.10
N SER A 107 9.67 2.03 6.92
CA SER A 107 9.77 3.46 7.20
C SER A 107 11.13 3.83 7.82
N GLU A 108 11.56 3.08 8.82
CA GLU A 108 12.86 3.29 9.48
C GLU A 108 14.03 3.10 8.51
N LEU A 109 14.00 2.04 7.70
CA LEU A 109 15.06 1.72 6.74
C LEU A 109 15.14 2.72 5.58
N SER A 110 14.00 3.17 5.10
CA SER A 110 13.88 4.06 3.92
C SER A 110 13.97 5.54 4.25
N GLY A 111 13.64 5.91 5.48
CA GLY A 111 13.43 7.30 5.89
C GLY A 111 12.11 7.88 5.37
N CYS A 112 11.23 7.06 4.79
CA CYS A 112 9.91 7.49 4.35
C CYS A 112 8.96 7.62 5.54
N PRO A 113 8.27 8.76 5.71
CA PRO A 113 7.38 8.96 6.85
C PRO A 113 6.09 8.16 6.70
N LEU A 114 5.55 7.65 7.83
CA LEU A 114 4.27 6.94 7.88
C LEU A 114 3.06 7.85 7.96
N VAL A 115 3.23 9.07 8.46
CA VAL A 115 2.19 10.08 8.49
C VAL A 115 2.25 10.85 7.18
N ALA A 116 1.10 10.98 6.50
CA ALA A 116 0.97 12.02 5.51
C ALA A 116 1.28 13.34 6.23
N THR A 117 2.44 13.92 5.95
CA THR A 117 2.67 15.30 6.29
C THR A 117 1.73 16.12 5.43
N SER A 118 0.49 16.31 5.90
CA SER A 118 -0.19 17.54 5.60
C SER A 118 0.69 18.62 6.22
N THR A 119 1.69 19.05 5.48
CA THR A 119 2.32 20.31 5.76
C THR A 119 1.19 21.31 5.72
N PRO A 120 0.76 21.92 6.85
CA PRO A 120 -0.10 23.06 6.74
C PRO A 120 0.66 23.99 5.82
N ALA A 121 0.03 24.34 4.70
CA ALA A 121 0.53 25.42 3.87
C ALA A 121 0.91 26.52 4.84
N ALA A 122 2.19 26.89 4.83
CA ALA A 122 2.69 27.91 5.73
C ALA A 122 1.73 29.09 5.64
N LEU A 123 1.01 29.33 6.72
CA LEU A 123 0.27 30.56 6.87
C LEU A 123 1.32 31.66 7.06
N GLU A 124 1.79 32.15 5.95
CA GLU A 124 2.38 33.49 5.92
C GLU A 124 1.30 34.49 5.64
#